data_ea8155788b0d66ba32c4634371af3305
#
_entry.id   ea8155788b0d66ba32c4634371af3305
#
_cell.length_a   1.000
_cell.length_b   1.000
_cell.length_c   1.000
_cell.angle_alpha   90.00
_cell.angle_beta   90.00
_cell.angle_gamma   90.00
#
_symmetry.space_group_name_H-M   'P 1'
#
loop_
_entity.id
_entity.type
_entity.pdbx_description
1 polymer ?
#
loop_
_entity_poly.entity_id
_entity_poly.type
_entity_poly.pdbx_seq_one_letter_code
_entity_poly.pdbx_strand_id
1 'polypeptide(L)'
;MTLMPMTLPGMDSPIEMLAACHQKVRHFARLSSQLAVYLDNKGADAMAQETARNILRYFDIAGPLHHQDEEQDLFPALRAAARASGDAPAARALCGAIDEVQSEHVVLDGLWADVRNWLERVELGYPDQAPEGVEIFAVQYPMHAGREEAEIYVHASLLTESQLARIGRRMSERRGLKCDASDPLVADA
;
A
#
# COMPACT_ATOMS: atom_id res chain seq x y z
N MET A 1 12.88 3.94 -26.43
CA MET A 1 11.79 3.15 -25.84
C MET A 1 10.94 4.11 -25.03
N THR A 2 9.82 4.56 -25.59
CA THR A 2 8.95 5.59 -24.98
C THR A 2 8.19 4.93 -23.86
N LEU A 3 8.46 5.32 -22.61
CA LEU A 3 7.65 4.94 -21.46
C LEU A 3 6.27 5.56 -21.66
N MET A 4 5.27 4.73 -21.90
CA MET A 4 3.88 5.18 -21.83
C MET A 4 3.62 5.70 -20.41
N PRO A 5 3.00 6.87 -20.25
CA PRO A 5 2.57 7.32 -18.93
C PRO A 5 1.52 6.31 -18.43
N MET A 6 1.85 5.58 -17.34
CA MET A 6 0.85 4.84 -16.59
C MET A 6 -0.10 5.87 -15.98
N THR A 7 -1.25 6.05 -16.61
CA THR A 7 -2.37 6.75 -15.97
C THR A 7 -2.78 5.89 -14.78
N LEU A 8 -2.66 6.43 -13.57
CA LEU A 8 -3.19 5.78 -12.38
C LEU A 8 -4.70 5.60 -12.56
N PRO A 9 -5.26 4.43 -12.17
CA PRO A 9 -6.70 4.24 -12.12
C PRO A 9 -7.34 5.38 -11.31
N GLY A 10 -8.50 5.85 -11.74
CA GLY A 10 -9.26 6.86 -11.00
C GLY A 10 -9.80 6.30 -9.69
N MET A 11 -10.24 7.18 -8.80
CA MET A 11 -10.87 6.79 -7.53
C MET A 11 -12.22 6.06 -7.74
N ASP A 12 -12.71 6.02 -8.98
CA ASP A 12 -13.89 5.25 -9.39
C ASP A 12 -13.64 3.73 -9.36
N SER A 13 -12.37 3.32 -9.35
CA SER A 13 -11.93 1.92 -9.28
C SER A 13 -11.03 1.69 -8.07
N PRO A 14 -11.57 1.69 -6.83
CA PRO A 14 -10.78 1.64 -5.61
C PRO A 14 -9.86 0.41 -5.52
N ILE A 15 -10.29 -0.75 -5.98
CA ILE A 15 -9.49 -1.98 -5.97
C ILE A 15 -8.30 -1.88 -6.92
N GLU A 16 -8.51 -1.35 -8.12
CA GLU A 16 -7.44 -1.12 -9.09
C GLU A 16 -6.44 -0.09 -8.58
N MET A 17 -6.92 0.92 -7.85
CA MET A 17 -6.07 1.92 -7.20
C MET A 17 -5.19 1.31 -6.12
N LEU A 18 -5.74 0.45 -5.26
CA LEU A 18 -4.99 -0.30 -4.24
C LEU A 18 -3.95 -1.21 -4.90
N ALA A 19 -4.32 -1.96 -5.94
CA ALA A 19 -3.38 -2.80 -6.70
C ALA A 19 -2.28 -1.97 -7.39
N ALA A 20 -2.59 -0.76 -7.87
CA ALA A 20 -1.58 0.16 -8.42
C ALA A 20 -0.62 0.68 -7.34
N CYS A 21 -1.09 0.87 -6.09
CA CYS A 21 -0.23 1.17 -4.95
C CYS A 21 0.75 0.02 -4.69
N HIS A 22 0.32 -1.23 -4.78
CA HIS A 22 1.18 -2.41 -4.63
C HIS A 22 2.33 -2.45 -5.64
N GLN A 23 2.13 -1.98 -6.89
CA GLN A 23 3.23 -1.88 -7.85
C GLN A 23 4.32 -0.94 -7.35
N LYS A 24 3.94 0.18 -6.73
CA LYS A 24 4.89 1.13 -6.13
C LYS A 24 5.54 0.56 -4.86
N VAL A 25 4.79 -0.14 -4.02
CA VAL A 25 5.33 -0.86 -2.85
C VAL A 25 6.44 -1.80 -3.30
N ARG A 26 6.17 -2.67 -4.29
CA ARG A 26 7.17 -3.61 -4.83
C ARG A 26 8.40 -2.90 -5.41
N HIS A 27 8.19 -1.76 -6.04
CA HIS A 27 9.29 -0.96 -6.59
C HIS A 27 10.18 -0.39 -5.48
N PHE A 28 9.59 0.33 -4.51
CA PHE A 28 10.35 1.02 -3.47
C PHE A 28 10.94 0.06 -2.43
N ALA A 29 10.26 -1.04 -2.11
CA ALA A 29 10.82 -2.09 -1.25
C ALA A 29 12.07 -2.72 -1.87
N ARG A 30 12.04 -3.05 -3.17
CA ARG A 30 13.23 -3.54 -3.89
C ARG A 30 14.32 -2.47 -3.97
N LEU A 31 13.94 -1.21 -4.17
CA LEU A 31 14.90 -0.11 -4.26
C LEU A 31 15.67 0.09 -2.96
N SER A 32 15.08 -0.19 -1.79
CA SER A 32 15.79 -0.12 -0.50
C SER A 32 16.92 -1.14 -0.40
N SER A 33 16.69 -2.39 -0.82
CA SER A 33 17.75 -3.42 -0.88
C SER A 33 18.83 -3.07 -1.92
N GLN A 34 18.44 -2.56 -3.10
CA GLN A 34 19.40 -2.12 -4.11
C GLN A 34 20.26 -0.95 -3.63
N LEU A 35 19.69 -0.03 -2.86
CA LEU A 35 20.40 1.08 -2.24
C LEU A 35 21.45 0.59 -1.23
N ALA A 36 21.14 -0.44 -0.44
CA ALA A 36 22.10 -1.05 0.49
C ALA A 36 23.36 -1.54 -0.27
N VAL A 37 23.15 -2.30 -1.34
CA VAL A 37 24.26 -2.80 -2.20
C VAL A 37 25.01 -1.64 -2.87
N TYR A 38 24.31 -0.57 -3.26
CA TYR A 38 24.95 0.60 -3.85
C TYR A 38 25.87 1.32 -2.87
N LEU A 39 25.44 1.50 -1.63
CA LEU A 39 26.22 2.17 -0.59
C LEU A 39 27.55 1.47 -0.27
N ASP A 40 27.56 0.13 -0.27
CA ASP A 40 28.80 -0.65 -0.07
C ASP A 40 29.85 -0.35 -1.15
N ASN A 41 29.44 0.00 -2.36
CA ASN A 41 30.31 0.22 -3.51
C ASN A 41 30.65 1.69 -3.77
N LYS A 42 29.75 2.61 -3.46
CA LYS A 42 29.81 4.02 -3.87
C LYS A 42 29.69 5.02 -2.71
N GLY A 43 29.28 4.55 -1.54
CA GLY A 43 28.98 5.43 -0.40
C GLY A 43 27.71 6.25 -0.60
N ALA A 44 27.45 7.18 0.32
CA ALA A 44 26.27 8.01 0.34
C ALA A 44 26.42 9.27 -0.55
N ASP A 45 26.61 9.08 -1.82
CA ASP A 45 26.69 10.16 -2.82
C ASP A 45 25.32 10.81 -3.07
N ALA A 46 25.25 11.82 -3.94
CA ALA A 46 24.03 12.55 -4.25
C ALA A 46 22.92 11.65 -4.81
N MET A 47 23.27 10.57 -5.53
CA MET A 47 22.31 9.61 -6.05
C MET A 47 21.72 8.76 -4.93
N ALA A 48 22.56 8.28 -4.01
CA ALA A 48 22.10 7.52 -2.84
C ALA A 48 21.18 8.36 -1.95
N GLN A 49 21.55 9.62 -1.68
CA GLN A 49 20.75 10.55 -0.89
C GLN A 49 19.38 10.82 -1.52
N GLU A 50 19.32 11.08 -2.83
CA GLU A 50 18.06 11.28 -3.56
C GLU A 50 17.21 10.01 -3.58
N THR A 51 17.83 8.85 -3.72
CA THR A 51 17.14 7.55 -3.67
C THR A 51 16.52 7.33 -2.29
N ALA A 52 17.27 7.56 -1.23
CA ALA A 52 16.78 7.45 0.15
C ALA A 52 15.59 8.38 0.39
N ARG A 53 15.67 9.65 -0.02
CA ARG A 53 14.58 10.64 0.06
C ARG A 53 13.30 10.16 -0.66
N ASN A 54 13.43 9.57 -1.83
CA ASN A 54 12.28 9.09 -2.59
C ASN A 54 11.60 7.88 -1.92
N ILE A 55 12.38 6.95 -1.33
CA ILE A 55 11.86 5.83 -0.56
C ILE A 55 11.15 6.32 0.70
N LEU A 56 11.77 7.21 1.47
CA LEU A 56 11.20 7.83 2.66
C LEU A 56 9.85 8.48 2.35
N ARG A 57 9.83 9.36 1.34
CA ARG A 57 8.60 10.07 0.95
C ARG A 57 7.47 9.12 0.57
N TYR A 58 7.77 8.00 -0.07
CA TYR A 58 6.75 7.03 -0.44
C TYR A 58 6.17 6.33 0.79
N PHE A 59 6.99 5.72 1.62
CA PHE A 59 6.52 4.94 2.76
C PHE A 59 6.01 5.79 3.93
N ASP A 60 6.48 7.01 4.11
CA ASP A 60 5.96 7.92 5.14
C ASP A 60 4.57 8.49 4.80
N ILE A 61 4.19 8.54 3.51
CA ILE A 61 2.93 9.15 3.08
C ILE A 61 1.98 8.10 2.48
N ALA A 62 2.42 7.40 1.44
CA ALA A 62 1.54 6.52 0.67
C ALA A 62 1.25 5.19 1.38
N GLY A 63 2.22 4.64 2.12
CA GLY A 63 2.04 3.41 2.89
C GLY A 63 0.93 3.52 3.93
N PRO A 64 0.99 4.46 4.88
CA PRO A 64 -0.06 4.64 5.89
C PRO A 64 -1.45 4.94 5.30
N LEU A 65 -1.52 5.70 4.20
CA LEU A 65 -2.80 5.98 3.53
C LEU A 65 -3.39 4.71 2.91
N HIS A 66 -2.54 3.84 2.37
CA HIS A 66 -2.94 2.58 1.77
C HIS A 66 -3.51 1.61 2.83
N HIS A 67 -2.80 1.38 3.94
CA HIS A 67 -3.32 0.56 5.05
C HIS A 67 -4.61 1.14 5.64
N GLN A 68 -4.74 2.48 5.73
CA GLN A 68 -5.99 3.11 6.16
C GLN A 68 -7.14 2.87 5.19
N ASP A 69 -6.92 2.89 3.89
CA ASP A 69 -7.93 2.58 2.87
C ASP A 69 -8.48 1.17 3.03
N GLU A 70 -7.62 0.23 3.36
CA GLU A 70 -7.98 -1.15 3.59
C GLU A 70 -8.69 -1.35 4.93
N GLU A 71 -8.04 -0.95 6.02
CA GLU A 71 -8.52 -1.23 7.38
C GLU A 71 -9.77 -0.46 7.76
N GLN A 72 -9.92 0.77 7.27
CA GLN A 72 -11.06 1.62 7.62
C GLN A 72 -12.23 1.49 6.65
N ASP A 73 -11.99 1.05 5.41
CA ASP A 73 -13.00 1.05 4.38
C ASP A 73 -13.20 -0.32 3.71
N LEU A 74 -12.16 -0.89 3.07
CA LEU A 74 -12.31 -2.11 2.28
C LEU A 74 -12.58 -3.35 3.16
N PHE A 75 -11.75 -3.61 4.16
CA PHE A 75 -11.87 -4.80 5.00
C PHE A 75 -13.18 -4.86 5.79
N PRO A 76 -13.66 -3.76 6.42
CA PRO A 76 -14.98 -3.75 7.04
C PRO A 76 -16.12 -4.03 6.07
N ALA A 77 -16.06 -3.47 4.85
CA ALA A 77 -17.07 -3.69 3.82
C ALA A 77 -17.10 -5.15 3.36
N LEU A 78 -15.93 -5.76 3.10
CA LEU A 78 -15.81 -7.16 2.71
C LEU A 78 -16.29 -8.10 3.82
N ARG A 79 -15.94 -7.86 5.09
CA ARG A 79 -16.42 -8.63 6.24
C ARG A 79 -17.95 -8.58 6.35
N ALA A 80 -18.56 -7.41 6.14
CA ALA A 80 -20.01 -7.25 6.19
C ALA A 80 -20.70 -7.99 5.04
N ALA A 81 -20.19 -7.84 3.81
CA ALA A 81 -20.70 -8.53 2.61
C ALA A 81 -20.57 -10.05 2.72
N ALA A 82 -19.44 -10.55 3.17
CA ALA A 82 -19.22 -11.99 3.38
C ALA A 82 -20.20 -12.60 4.39
N ARG A 83 -20.46 -11.91 5.50
CA ARG A 83 -21.45 -12.37 6.50
C ARG A 83 -22.87 -12.35 5.95
N ALA A 84 -23.19 -11.41 5.06
CA ALA A 84 -24.51 -11.30 4.44
C ALA A 84 -24.74 -12.32 3.31
N SER A 85 -23.69 -12.92 2.75
CA SER A 85 -23.78 -13.88 1.65
C SER A 85 -24.48 -15.20 2.01
N GLY A 86 -24.56 -15.54 3.29
CA GLY A 86 -25.09 -16.81 3.79
C GLY A 86 -24.09 -17.99 3.73
N ASP A 87 -22.94 -17.83 3.11
CA ASP A 87 -21.86 -18.82 3.09
C ASP A 87 -20.94 -18.64 4.31
N ALA A 88 -21.32 -19.25 5.42
CA ALA A 88 -20.58 -19.12 6.67
C ALA A 88 -19.13 -19.69 6.63
N PRO A 89 -18.82 -20.79 5.93
CA PRO A 89 -17.45 -21.22 5.70
C PRO A 89 -16.60 -20.21 4.95
N ALA A 90 -17.07 -19.71 3.79
CA ALA A 90 -16.35 -18.69 3.02
C ALA A 90 -16.17 -17.38 3.79
N ALA A 91 -17.21 -16.94 4.51
CA ALA A 91 -17.12 -15.74 5.35
C ALA A 91 -16.06 -15.87 6.46
N ARG A 92 -15.95 -17.04 7.10
CA ARG A 92 -14.88 -17.29 8.10
C ARG A 92 -13.50 -17.28 7.49
N ALA A 93 -13.32 -17.91 6.31
CA ALA A 93 -12.05 -17.94 5.61
C ALA A 93 -11.58 -16.53 5.25
N LEU A 94 -12.43 -15.72 4.62
CA LEU A 94 -12.09 -14.33 4.29
C LEU A 94 -11.82 -13.48 5.54
N CYS A 95 -12.62 -13.61 6.59
CA CYS A 95 -12.37 -12.87 7.82
C CYS A 95 -11.02 -13.27 8.45
N GLY A 96 -10.65 -14.56 8.42
CA GLY A 96 -9.36 -15.03 8.89
C GLY A 96 -8.20 -14.47 8.08
N ALA A 97 -8.28 -14.48 6.74
CA ALA A 97 -7.28 -13.88 5.87
C ALA A 97 -7.08 -12.38 6.16
N ILE A 98 -8.17 -11.63 6.35
CA ILE A 98 -8.11 -10.22 6.73
C ILE A 98 -7.45 -10.03 8.11
N ASP A 99 -7.75 -10.88 9.11
CA ASP A 99 -7.12 -10.79 10.44
C ASP A 99 -5.61 -11.01 10.36
N GLU A 100 -5.18 -11.96 9.54
CA GLU A 100 -3.75 -12.26 9.33
C GLU A 100 -3.04 -11.09 8.64
N VAL A 101 -3.61 -10.54 7.57
CA VAL A 101 -3.05 -9.39 6.84
C VAL A 101 -2.95 -8.15 7.73
N GLN A 102 -3.98 -7.85 8.54
CA GLN A 102 -3.92 -6.75 9.51
C GLN A 102 -2.80 -6.96 10.56
N SER A 103 -2.52 -8.20 10.93
CA SER A 103 -1.40 -8.50 11.82
C SER A 103 -0.05 -8.28 11.12
N GLU A 104 0.03 -8.56 9.82
CA GLU A 104 1.22 -8.28 9.02
C GLU A 104 1.50 -6.78 8.88
N HIS A 105 0.47 -5.91 8.80
CA HIS A 105 0.65 -4.45 8.82
C HIS A 105 1.46 -4.00 10.03
N VAL A 106 1.14 -4.51 11.23
CA VAL A 106 1.89 -4.18 12.46
C VAL A 106 3.36 -4.58 12.37
N VAL A 107 3.65 -5.74 11.76
CA VAL A 107 5.03 -6.21 11.55
C VAL A 107 5.75 -5.32 10.54
N LEU A 108 5.09 -4.96 9.44
CA LEU A 108 5.65 -4.10 8.39
C LEU A 108 5.92 -2.68 8.90
N ASP A 109 5.06 -2.14 9.75
CA ASP A 109 5.26 -0.84 10.40
C ASP A 109 6.51 -0.86 11.31
N GLY A 110 6.72 -1.97 12.04
CA GLY A 110 7.93 -2.17 12.85
C GLY A 110 9.20 -2.25 11.99
N LEU A 111 9.16 -3.00 10.89
CA LEU A 111 10.28 -3.08 9.95
C LEU A 111 10.55 -1.74 9.27
N TRP A 112 9.49 -1.00 8.92
CA TRP A 112 9.63 0.34 8.35
C TRP A 112 10.34 1.30 9.29
N ALA A 113 10.06 1.25 10.59
CA ALA A 113 10.73 2.12 11.55
C ALA A 113 12.27 1.95 11.52
N ASP A 114 12.78 0.72 11.43
CA ASP A 114 14.20 0.45 11.33
C ASP A 114 14.80 0.89 9.99
N VAL A 115 14.11 0.56 8.88
CA VAL A 115 14.51 0.96 7.52
C VAL A 115 14.51 2.49 7.40
N ARG A 116 13.50 3.16 7.95
CA ARG A 116 13.35 4.61 7.95
C ARG A 116 14.53 5.30 8.64
N ASN A 117 14.90 4.85 9.83
CA ASN A 117 16.03 5.42 10.58
C ASN A 117 17.35 5.33 9.78
N TRP A 118 17.59 4.21 9.11
CA TRP A 118 18.75 4.04 8.24
C TRP A 118 18.69 4.97 7.02
N LEU A 119 17.55 5.05 6.32
CA LEU A 119 17.38 5.91 5.15
C LEU A 119 17.54 7.39 5.47
N GLU A 120 17.09 7.87 6.64
CA GLU A 120 17.31 9.25 7.08
C GLU A 120 18.80 9.58 7.22
N ARG A 121 19.60 8.65 7.70
CA ARG A 121 21.05 8.82 7.77
C ARG A 121 21.71 8.84 6.40
N VAL A 122 21.25 7.95 5.49
CA VAL A 122 21.74 7.94 4.10
C VAL A 122 21.37 9.27 3.40
N GLU A 123 20.16 9.78 3.58
CA GLU A 123 19.74 11.09 3.05
C GLU A 123 20.66 12.23 3.51
N LEU A 124 21.14 12.17 4.76
CA LEU A 124 22.09 13.13 5.32
C LEU A 124 23.54 12.90 4.85
N GLY A 125 23.81 11.90 4.03
CA GLY A 125 25.14 11.62 3.49
C GLY A 125 25.98 10.66 4.33
N TYR A 126 25.41 9.97 5.31
CA TYR A 126 26.12 8.96 6.10
C TYR A 126 26.03 7.60 5.43
N PRO A 127 27.15 6.96 5.06
CA PRO A 127 27.16 5.65 4.41
C PRO A 127 27.07 4.52 5.43
N ASP A 128 26.04 4.56 6.27
CA ASP A 128 25.86 3.53 7.29
C ASP A 128 25.51 2.19 6.66
N GLN A 129 26.00 1.12 7.25
CA GLN A 129 25.62 -0.23 6.84
C GLN A 129 24.11 -0.42 7.03
N ALA A 130 23.46 -1.03 6.01
CA ALA A 130 22.04 -1.32 6.08
C ALA A 130 21.75 -2.35 7.20
N PRO A 131 20.72 -2.12 8.02
CA PRO A 131 20.27 -3.12 8.99
C PRO A 131 19.67 -4.33 8.26
N GLU A 132 19.70 -5.51 8.92
CA GLU A 132 19.11 -6.74 8.38
C GLU A 132 17.63 -6.56 8.00
N GLY A 133 16.92 -5.70 8.70
CA GLY A 133 15.53 -5.34 8.42
C GLY A 133 15.26 -4.84 7.00
N VAL A 134 16.27 -4.29 6.30
CA VAL A 134 16.13 -3.82 4.91
C VAL A 134 15.82 -4.98 3.96
N GLU A 135 16.56 -6.09 4.06
CA GLU A 135 16.33 -7.26 3.22
C GLU A 135 15.00 -7.96 3.59
N ILE A 136 14.69 -8.03 4.88
CA ILE A 136 13.42 -8.58 5.36
C ILE A 136 12.25 -7.75 4.82
N PHE A 137 12.32 -6.42 4.90
CA PHE A 137 11.32 -5.49 4.38
C PHE A 137 11.14 -5.61 2.87
N ALA A 138 12.26 -5.70 2.13
CA ALA A 138 12.26 -5.83 0.67
C ALA A 138 11.61 -7.13 0.17
N VAL A 139 11.56 -8.17 1.01
CA VAL A 139 10.89 -9.45 0.72
C VAL A 139 9.47 -9.48 1.25
N GLN A 140 9.26 -9.12 2.50
CA GLN A 140 7.96 -9.29 3.17
C GLN A 140 6.88 -8.36 2.62
N TYR A 141 7.20 -7.10 2.32
CA TYR A 141 6.20 -6.17 1.81
C TYR A 141 5.62 -6.58 0.44
N PRO A 142 6.44 -6.98 -0.56
CA PRO A 142 5.91 -7.56 -1.80
C PRO A 142 5.08 -8.84 -1.62
N MET A 143 5.46 -9.70 -0.66
CA MET A 143 4.70 -10.93 -0.36
C MET A 143 3.34 -10.60 0.25
N HIS A 144 3.31 -9.69 1.21
CA HIS A 144 2.08 -9.17 1.81
C HIS A 144 1.13 -8.60 0.74
N ALA A 145 1.59 -7.68 -0.10
CA ALA A 145 0.81 -7.13 -1.21
C ALA A 145 0.27 -8.22 -2.17
N GLY A 146 1.08 -9.25 -2.43
CA GLY A 146 0.63 -10.40 -3.24
C GLY A 146 -0.45 -11.24 -2.57
N ARG A 147 -0.38 -11.36 -1.25
CA ARG A 147 -1.38 -12.07 -0.45
C ARG A 147 -2.72 -11.32 -0.45
N GLU A 148 -2.72 -10.02 -0.28
CA GLU A 148 -3.93 -9.19 -0.36
C GLU A 148 -4.61 -9.31 -1.71
N GLU A 149 -3.85 -9.21 -2.80
CA GLU A 149 -4.37 -9.39 -4.16
C GLU A 149 -5.00 -10.77 -4.36
N ALA A 150 -4.36 -11.83 -3.86
CA ALA A 150 -4.77 -13.21 -4.08
C ALA A 150 -5.91 -13.67 -3.17
N GLU A 151 -5.94 -13.23 -1.91
CA GLU A 151 -6.83 -13.78 -0.89
C GLU A 151 -7.94 -12.82 -0.46
N ILE A 152 -7.80 -11.50 -0.72
CA ILE A 152 -8.74 -10.47 -0.26
C ILE A 152 -9.38 -9.71 -1.42
N TYR A 153 -8.58 -9.11 -2.33
CA TYR A 153 -9.13 -8.27 -3.40
C TYR A 153 -9.97 -9.05 -4.40
N VAL A 154 -9.73 -10.34 -4.56
CA VAL A 154 -10.57 -11.23 -5.39
C VAL A 154 -12.02 -11.29 -4.92
N HIS A 155 -12.29 -10.95 -3.66
CA HIS A 155 -13.63 -10.91 -3.07
C HIS A 155 -14.34 -9.56 -3.26
N ALA A 156 -13.75 -8.59 -3.98
CA ALA A 156 -14.40 -7.31 -4.27
C ALA A 156 -15.74 -7.44 -5.00
N SER A 157 -15.96 -8.54 -5.71
CA SER A 157 -17.24 -8.86 -6.36
C SER A 157 -18.42 -9.07 -5.38
N LEU A 158 -18.12 -9.21 -4.08
CA LEU A 158 -19.17 -9.23 -3.04
C LEU A 158 -19.73 -7.83 -2.73
N LEU A 159 -19.02 -6.79 -3.15
CA LEU A 159 -19.40 -5.40 -2.91
C LEU A 159 -20.26 -4.87 -4.06
N THR A 160 -21.26 -4.08 -3.72
CA THR A 160 -22.07 -3.36 -4.71
C THR A 160 -21.28 -2.17 -5.28
N GLU A 161 -21.70 -1.67 -6.45
CA GLU A 161 -21.13 -0.46 -7.06
C GLU A 161 -21.19 0.74 -6.11
N SER A 162 -22.29 0.91 -5.38
CA SER A 162 -22.43 1.99 -4.41
C SER A 162 -21.46 1.87 -3.22
N GLN A 163 -21.13 0.64 -2.79
CA GLN A 163 -20.11 0.41 -1.76
C GLN A 163 -18.71 0.72 -2.27
N LEU A 164 -18.38 0.28 -3.48
CA LEU A 164 -17.10 0.60 -4.12
C LEU A 164 -16.94 2.11 -4.33
N ALA A 165 -17.98 2.80 -4.86
CA ALA A 165 -17.95 4.25 -5.02
C ALA A 165 -17.76 4.98 -3.69
N ARG A 166 -18.37 4.51 -2.59
CA ARG A 166 -18.15 5.07 -1.25
C ARG A 166 -16.72 4.89 -0.78
N ILE A 167 -16.12 3.72 -0.98
CA ILE A 167 -14.71 3.45 -0.65
C ILE A 167 -13.82 4.42 -1.42
N GLY A 168 -14.00 4.53 -2.74
CA GLY A 168 -13.23 5.44 -3.59
C GLY A 168 -13.31 6.91 -3.15
N ARG A 169 -14.52 7.40 -2.76
CA ARG A 169 -14.67 8.75 -2.20
C ARG A 169 -13.87 8.94 -0.93
N ARG A 170 -13.91 7.99 0.02
CA ARG A 170 -13.13 8.07 1.27
C ARG A 170 -11.62 8.05 1.03
N MET A 171 -11.17 7.24 0.08
CA MET A 171 -9.79 7.24 -0.38
C MET A 171 -9.37 8.62 -0.94
N SER A 172 -10.25 9.28 -1.72
CA SER A 172 -10.02 10.63 -2.25
C SER A 172 -9.95 11.68 -1.14
N GLU A 173 -10.90 11.65 -0.22
CA GLU A 173 -10.98 12.56 0.94
C GLU A 173 -9.72 12.47 1.80
N ARG A 174 -9.25 11.24 2.09
CA ARG A 174 -8.03 10.99 2.87
C ARG A 174 -6.77 11.58 2.22
N ARG A 175 -6.77 11.69 0.89
CA ARG A 175 -5.69 12.33 0.10
C ARG A 175 -5.89 13.83 -0.13
N GLY A 176 -6.94 14.42 0.43
CA GLY A 176 -7.28 15.84 0.24
C GLY A 176 -7.71 16.17 -1.18
N LEU A 177 -8.11 15.18 -1.97
CA LEU A 177 -8.65 15.38 -3.30
C LEU A 177 -10.14 15.75 -3.16
N LYS A 178 -10.54 16.87 -3.78
CA LYS A 178 -11.97 17.25 -3.82
C LYS A 178 -12.70 16.32 -4.76
N CYS A 179 -13.72 15.62 -4.28
CA CYS A 179 -14.71 15.00 -5.14
C CYS A 179 -15.47 16.16 -5.82
N ASP A 180 -15.49 16.20 -7.15
CA ASP A 180 -16.30 17.18 -7.87
C ASP A 180 -17.77 16.96 -7.49
N ALA A 181 -18.43 18.00 -7.01
CA ALA A 181 -19.84 17.98 -6.59
C ALA A 181 -20.82 17.77 -7.78
N SER A 182 -20.31 17.48 -8.96
CA SER A 182 -21.07 17.20 -10.18
C SER A 182 -21.31 15.71 -10.43
N ASP A 183 -20.93 14.83 -9.50
CA ASP A 183 -21.22 13.39 -9.60
C ASP A 183 -22.71 13.12 -9.32
N PRO A 184 -23.48 12.58 -10.31
CA PRO A 184 -24.90 12.35 -10.16
C PRO A 184 -25.32 11.37 -9.04
N LEU A 185 -24.36 10.67 -8.43
CA LEU A 185 -24.61 9.75 -7.29
C LEU A 185 -24.74 10.46 -5.93
N VAL A 186 -24.54 11.78 -5.85
CA VAL A 186 -24.66 12.58 -4.61
C VAL A 186 -26.07 13.18 -4.42
N ALA A 187 -26.96 13.05 -5.42
CA ALA A 187 -28.25 13.73 -5.43
C ALA A 187 -29.36 13.00 -4.66
N ASP A 188 -29.17 11.77 -4.15
CA ASP A 188 -30.18 10.95 -3.46
C ASP A 188 -29.67 10.43 -2.10
N ALA A 189 -29.26 11.33 -1.22
CA ALA A 189 -28.98 11.00 0.18
C ALA A 189 -29.78 11.93 1.12
#